data_870525366850cb713fedaa1f65f8718b
#
_entry.id   870525366850cb713fedaa1f65f8718b
#
_cell.length_a   1.000
_cell.length_b   1.000
_cell.length_c   1.000
_cell.angle_alpha   90.00
_cell.angle_beta   90.00
_cell.angle_gamma   90.00
#
_symmetry.space_group_name_H-M   'P 1'
#
loop_
_entity.id
_entity.type
_entity.pdbx_description
1 polymer ?
#
loop_
_entity_poly.entity_id
_entity_poly.type
_entity_poly.pdbx_seq_one_letter_code
_entity_poly.pdbx_strand_id
1 'polypeptide(L)'
;MADNPKTNPMNDEDPKSRKDSRIPDRQKVTRQVATVGVGGNIFLAAFKLFAGIFGNSTAMISDAVHSLSDVFATAIAFVGVRLAERDADSDHPYGHERFESVASLALGLILLFTGLAIGYSSLESIATGSYLDTATPSLIALIAAIVSIVAKEGMFWYTRHWARAINSSAFMADAWHHRSDALSSVGALAGIGASMLGFHAGDAIASLVICVIILKVAFDVLKESLSSLTDTACDSAFEHELGDVISNTPGVIRIDDLRTRKFGNKVYVDAEIAVDGTQTLIQAHEIAEAAHDAVESHFDNVKHIMIHENPA
;
A
#
# COMPACT_ATOMS: atom_id res chain seq x y z
N MET A 1 -18.93 22.23 -64.42
CA MET A 1 -19.67 21.53 -63.38
C MET A 1 -18.92 20.22 -63.14
N ALA A 2 -18.11 20.18 -62.10
CA ALA A 2 -17.39 18.98 -61.68
C ALA A 2 -17.61 18.87 -60.13
N ASP A 3 -18.31 17.82 -59.78
CA ASP A 3 -18.64 17.46 -58.42
C ASP A 3 -17.38 17.15 -57.59
N ASN A 4 -17.27 17.79 -56.43
CA ASN A 4 -16.24 17.57 -55.45
C ASN A 4 -16.74 16.55 -54.43
N PRO A 5 -16.12 15.37 -54.23
CA PRO A 5 -16.56 14.42 -53.22
C PRO A 5 -16.16 14.94 -51.83
N LYS A 6 -17.17 15.08 -50.97
CA LYS A 6 -17.04 15.41 -49.54
C LYS A 6 -16.17 14.38 -48.85
N THR A 7 -15.00 14.78 -48.39
CA THR A 7 -14.19 14.02 -47.45
C THR A 7 -14.92 13.98 -46.09
N ASN A 8 -15.28 12.79 -45.67
CA ASN A 8 -15.80 12.48 -44.34
C ASN A 8 -14.68 12.71 -43.30
N PRO A 9 -14.84 13.51 -42.26
CA PRO A 9 -13.83 13.61 -41.19
C PRO A 9 -13.88 12.28 -40.43
N MET A 10 -12.85 11.45 -40.62
CA MET A 10 -12.55 10.35 -39.69
C MET A 10 -12.38 10.96 -38.30
N ASN A 11 -13.19 10.49 -37.37
CA ASN A 11 -13.02 10.74 -35.97
C ASN A 11 -11.64 10.21 -35.55
N ASP A 12 -10.65 11.10 -35.50
CA ASP A 12 -9.43 10.91 -34.71
C ASP A 12 -9.80 10.99 -33.22
N GLU A 13 -10.43 9.95 -32.71
CA GLU A 13 -10.47 9.74 -31.26
C GLU A 13 -9.07 9.29 -30.84
N ASP A 14 -8.37 10.19 -30.15
CA ASP A 14 -7.07 9.96 -29.50
C ASP A 14 -7.10 8.59 -28.79
N PRO A 15 -6.21 7.63 -29.11
CA PRO A 15 -6.16 6.32 -28.46
C PRO A 15 -5.98 6.42 -26.92
N LYS A 16 -5.43 7.53 -26.42
CA LYS A 16 -5.32 7.84 -24.97
C LYS A 16 -6.68 8.04 -24.30
N SER A 17 -7.70 8.46 -25.05
CA SER A 17 -9.07 8.69 -24.52
C SER A 17 -9.82 7.39 -24.18
N ARG A 18 -9.46 6.24 -24.74
CA ARG A 18 -10.12 4.96 -24.49
C ARG A 18 -9.58 4.18 -23.27
N LYS A 19 -8.38 4.53 -22.77
CA LYS A 19 -7.76 3.84 -21.62
C LYS A 19 -8.34 4.24 -20.26
N ASP A 20 -9.02 5.38 -20.17
CA ASP A 20 -9.35 6.04 -18.90
C ASP A 20 -10.58 5.51 -18.13
N SER A 21 -11.32 4.54 -18.67
CA SER A 21 -12.60 4.11 -18.06
C SER A 21 -12.52 2.89 -17.12
N ARG A 22 -11.35 2.25 -16.97
CA ARG A 22 -11.19 1.02 -16.17
C ARG A 22 -10.43 1.20 -14.85
N ILE A 23 -9.58 2.23 -14.75
CA ILE A 23 -8.83 2.52 -13.53
C ILE A 23 -9.60 3.61 -12.78
N PRO A 24 -9.98 3.37 -11.50
CA PRO A 24 -10.63 4.41 -10.72
C PRO A 24 -9.71 5.63 -10.61
N ASP A 25 -10.30 6.83 -10.71
CA ASP A 25 -9.57 8.09 -10.50
C ASP A 25 -8.82 8.03 -9.17
N ARG A 26 -7.49 7.87 -9.26
CA ARG A 26 -6.61 7.68 -8.10
C ARG A 26 -6.77 8.81 -7.09
N GLN A 27 -6.85 10.06 -7.53
CA GLN A 27 -6.99 11.22 -6.65
C GLN A 27 -8.32 11.20 -5.89
N LYS A 28 -9.39 10.80 -6.56
CA LYS A 28 -10.71 10.67 -5.95
C LYS A 28 -10.72 9.56 -4.89
N VAL A 29 -10.13 8.41 -5.24
CA VAL A 29 -10.01 7.28 -4.31
C VAL A 29 -9.15 7.65 -3.11
N THR A 30 -7.98 8.27 -3.32
CA THR A 30 -7.08 8.75 -2.27
C THR A 30 -7.82 9.65 -1.27
N ARG A 31 -8.60 10.62 -1.77
CA ARG A 31 -9.40 11.50 -0.91
C ARG A 31 -10.50 10.74 -0.15
N GLN A 32 -11.18 9.82 -0.81
CA GLN A 32 -12.25 9.03 -0.18
C GLN A 32 -11.70 8.14 0.94
N VAL A 33 -10.62 7.41 0.69
CA VAL A 33 -9.99 6.53 1.69
C VAL A 33 -9.51 7.34 2.90
N ALA A 34 -8.83 8.46 2.67
CA ALA A 34 -8.37 9.33 3.74
C ALA A 34 -9.54 9.91 4.55
N THR A 35 -10.62 10.35 3.89
CA THR A 35 -11.80 10.92 4.58
C THR A 35 -12.48 9.86 5.45
N VAL A 36 -12.64 8.63 4.96
CA VAL A 36 -13.23 7.53 5.74
C VAL A 36 -12.29 7.12 6.89
N GLY A 37 -10.98 7.03 6.65
CA GLY A 37 -10.00 6.67 7.67
C GLY A 37 -9.92 7.71 8.80
N VAL A 38 -9.72 8.98 8.46
CA VAL A 38 -9.68 10.08 9.44
C VAL A 38 -11.02 10.24 10.15
N GLY A 39 -12.12 10.26 9.41
CA GLY A 39 -13.47 10.40 9.98
C GLY A 39 -13.83 9.23 10.89
N GLY A 40 -13.47 8.01 10.50
CA GLY A 40 -13.67 6.80 11.30
C GLY A 40 -12.87 6.83 12.60
N ASN A 41 -11.59 7.20 12.55
CA ASN A 41 -10.74 7.30 13.74
C ASN A 41 -11.20 8.42 14.69
N ILE A 42 -11.60 9.59 14.18
CA ILE A 42 -12.19 10.67 14.98
C ILE A 42 -13.49 10.22 15.63
N PHE A 43 -14.37 9.56 14.89
CA PHE A 43 -15.63 9.03 15.43
C PHE A 43 -15.36 8.01 16.54
N LEU A 44 -14.42 7.06 16.33
CA LEU A 44 -14.04 6.08 17.34
C LEU A 44 -13.43 6.72 18.58
N ALA A 45 -12.56 7.72 18.41
CA ALA A 45 -11.97 8.45 19.51
C ALA A 45 -13.04 9.15 20.37
N ALA A 46 -13.98 9.87 19.73
CA ALA A 46 -15.08 10.52 20.41
C ALA A 46 -16.00 9.52 21.11
N PHE A 47 -16.36 8.41 20.45
CA PHE A 47 -17.18 7.36 21.03
C PHE A 47 -16.53 6.69 22.24
N LYS A 48 -15.25 6.34 22.15
CA LYS A 48 -14.48 5.74 23.26
C LYS A 48 -14.30 6.72 24.42
N LEU A 49 -14.06 8.01 24.13
CA LEU A 49 -13.96 9.05 25.15
C LEU A 49 -15.28 9.19 25.92
N PHE A 50 -16.42 9.23 25.20
CA PHE A 50 -17.73 9.24 25.81
C PHE A 50 -17.94 8.01 26.69
N ALA A 51 -17.68 6.80 26.17
CA ALA A 51 -17.81 5.55 26.92
C ALA A 51 -16.86 5.51 28.15
N GLY A 52 -15.65 6.09 28.03
CA GLY A 52 -14.68 6.19 29.12
C GLY A 52 -15.13 7.11 30.26
N ILE A 53 -15.66 8.30 29.91
CA ILE A 53 -16.15 9.27 30.91
C ILE A 53 -17.40 8.71 31.61
N PHE A 54 -18.44 8.28 30.89
CA PHE A 54 -19.68 7.79 31.47
C PHE A 54 -19.56 6.39 32.08
N GLY A 55 -18.64 5.58 31.58
CA GLY A 55 -18.28 4.26 32.17
C GLY A 55 -17.26 4.30 33.26
N ASN A 56 -16.76 5.51 33.63
CA ASN A 56 -15.71 5.73 34.63
C ASN A 56 -14.49 4.81 34.43
N SER A 57 -14.06 4.67 33.15
CA SER A 57 -12.99 3.76 32.71
C SER A 57 -11.80 4.54 32.16
N THR A 58 -10.70 4.58 32.92
CA THR A 58 -9.43 5.19 32.46
C THR A 58 -8.84 4.46 31.28
N ALA A 59 -9.04 3.14 31.20
CA ALA A 59 -8.60 2.33 30.04
C ALA A 59 -9.28 2.79 28.75
N MET A 60 -10.61 3.07 28.75
CA MET A 60 -11.34 3.57 27.60
C MET A 60 -10.91 4.98 27.19
N ILE A 61 -10.58 5.84 28.17
CA ILE A 61 -10.03 7.19 27.89
C ILE A 61 -8.67 7.06 27.20
N SER A 62 -7.81 6.18 27.70
CA SER A 62 -6.51 5.89 27.10
C SER A 62 -6.65 5.35 25.67
N ASP A 63 -7.60 4.43 25.46
CA ASP A 63 -7.90 3.88 24.13
C ASP A 63 -8.50 4.92 23.16
N ALA A 64 -9.23 5.92 23.70
CA ALA A 64 -9.69 7.07 22.89
C ALA A 64 -8.52 7.94 22.41
N VAL A 65 -7.52 8.20 23.28
CA VAL A 65 -6.29 8.93 22.90
C VAL A 65 -5.51 8.14 21.84
N HIS A 66 -5.43 6.82 21.99
CA HIS A 66 -4.79 5.96 20.99
C HIS A 66 -5.51 6.06 19.62
N SER A 67 -6.86 5.96 19.59
CA SER A 67 -7.62 6.13 18.36
C SER A 67 -7.48 7.52 17.73
N LEU A 68 -7.22 8.57 18.53
CA LEU A 68 -6.88 9.88 17.98
C LEU A 68 -5.47 9.88 17.35
N SER A 69 -4.52 9.12 17.92
CA SER A 69 -3.18 8.97 17.34
C SER A 69 -3.21 8.25 15.99
N ASP A 70 -4.18 7.36 15.74
CA ASP A 70 -4.36 6.64 14.47
C ASP A 70 -4.71 7.58 13.30
N VAL A 71 -5.26 8.77 13.61
CA VAL A 71 -5.46 9.84 12.61
C VAL A 71 -4.14 10.24 11.95
N PHE A 72 -3.04 10.26 12.72
CA PHE A 72 -1.72 10.59 12.18
C PHE A 72 -1.20 9.48 11.26
N ALA A 73 -1.45 8.20 11.57
CA ALA A 73 -1.07 7.10 10.69
C ALA A 73 -1.77 7.21 9.33
N THR A 74 -3.10 7.38 9.33
CA THR A 74 -3.86 7.60 8.09
C THR A 74 -3.43 8.89 7.36
N ALA A 75 -3.06 9.95 8.10
CA ALA A 75 -2.54 11.18 7.50
C ALA A 75 -1.18 10.96 6.81
N ILE A 76 -0.28 10.15 7.38
CA ILE A 76 1.00 9.78 6.76
C ILE A 76 0.74 9.06 5.44
N ALA A 77 -0.15 8.06 5.43
CA ALA A 77 -0.54 7.35 4.21
C ALA A 77 -1.08 8.31 3.14
N PHE A 78 -2.03 9.16 3.52
CA PHE A 78 -2.64 10.14 2.63
C PHE A 78 -1.61 11.12 2.02
N VAL A 79 -0.75 11.69 2.86
CA VAL A 79 0.30 12.63 2.42
C VAL A 79 1.29 11.93 1.49
N GLY A 80 1.71 10.70 1.82
CA GLY A 80 2.60 9.91 0.99
C GLY A 80 2.04 9.65 -0.40
N VAL A 81 0.80 9.16 -0.48
CA VAL A 81 0.11 8.92 -1.76
C VAL A 81 -0.09 10.23 -2.53
N ARG A 82 -0.48 11.32 -1.83
CA ARG A 82 -0.72 12.62 -2.45
C ARG A 82 0.56 13.27 -3.00
N LEU A 83 1.69 13.09 -2.31
CA LEU A 83 2.99 13.52 -2.82
C LEU A 83 3.42 12.69 -4.02
N ALA A 84 3.21 11.37 -3.97
CA ALA A 84 3.55 10.46 -5.06
C ALA A 84 2.76 10.72 -6.37
N GLU A 85 1.61 11.38 -6.28
CA GLU A 85 0.80 11.79 -7.44
C GLU A 85 1.30 13.07 -8.13
N ARG A 86 2.35 13.73 -7.61
CA ARG A 86 2.91 14.93 -8.24
C ARG A 86 3.77 14.55 -9.43
N ASP A 87 3.66 15.37 -10.47
CA ASP A 87 4.53 15.26 -11.64
C ASP A 87 5.99 15.53 -11.30
N ALA A 88 6.90 15.13 -12.19
CA ALA A 88 8.30 15.44 -12.10
C ALA A 88 8.54 16.96 -12.08
N ASP A 89 9.49 17.41 -11.26
CA ASP A 89 9.93 18.79 -11.15
C ASP A 89 11.46 18.90 -11.21
N SER A 90 12.02 20.11 -11.01
CA SER A 90 13.46 20.33 -11.05
C SER A 90 14.24 19.59 -9.96
N ASP A 91 13.62 19.35 -8.81
CA ASP A 91 14.25 18.68 -7.66
C ASP A 91 14.08 17.15 -7.74
N HIS A 92 12.99 16.70 -8.38
CA HIS A 92 12.65 15.29 -8.59
C HIS A 92 12.38 15.00 -10.08
N PRO A 93 13.42 14.96 -10.92
CA PRO A 93 13.26 14.81 -12.39
C PRO A 93 12.60 13.48 -12.81
N TYR A 94 12.69 12.46 -11.99
CA TYR A 94 12.07 11.15 -12.21
C TYR A 94 10.65 11.03 -11.66
N GLY A 95 10.15 12.07 -10.94
CA GLY A 95 8.84 12.07 -10.29
C GLY A 95 8.91 11.78 -8.80
N HIS A 96 7.73 11.72 -8.19
CA HIS A 96 7.59 11.69 -6.73
C HIS A 96 7.08 10.33 -6.21
N GLU A 97 6.94 9.31 -7.05
CA GLU A 97 6.31 8.02 -6.70
C GLU A 97 6.96 7.32 -5.48
N ARG A 98 8.24 7.53 -5.25
CA ARG A 98 8.96 6.96 -4.08
C ARG A 98 8.47 7.50 -2.73
N PHE A 99 7.81 8.67 -2.69
CA PHE A 99 7.23 9.19 -1.45
C PHE A 99 6.16 8.25 -0.86
N GLU A 100 5.47 7.50 -1.70
CA GLU A 100 4.55 6.46 -1.23
C GLU A 100 5.28 5.33 -0.48
N SER A 101 6.42 4.89 -1.00
CA SER A 101 7.25 3.87 -0.34
C SER A 101 7.85 4.38 0.97
N VAL A 102 8.21 5.68 1.04
CA VAL A 102 8.66 6.33 2.29
C VAL A 102 7.54 6.35 3.33
N ALA A 103 6.32 6.70 2.93
CA ALA A 103 5.17 6.68 3.82
C ALA A 103 4.85 5.25 4.31
N SER A 104 4.89 4.26 3.41
CA SER A 104 4.73 2.85 3.75
C SER A 104 5.81 2.37 4.72
N LEU A 105 7.07 2.79 4.54
CA LEU A 105 8.17 2.49 5.45
C LEU A 105 7.90 3.07 6.85
N ALA A 106 7.45 4.32 6.94
CA ALA A 106 7.11 4.96 8.21
C ALA A 106 5.98 4.21 8.94
N LEU A 107 4.93 3.80 8.21
CA LEU A 107 3.82 2.99 8.77
C LEU A 107 4.29 1.59 9.18
N GLY A 108 5.17 0.97 8.43
CA GLY A 108 5.80 -0.30 8.78
C GLY A 108 6.61 -0.21 10.08
N LEU A 109 7.33 0.90 10.31
CA LEU A 109 8.02 1.17 11.58
C LEU A 109 7.04 1.37 12.74
N ILE A 110 5.93 2.08 12.52
CA ILE A 110 4.86 2.22 13.53
C ILE A 110 4.32 0.84 13.91
N LEU A 111 4.01 -0.02 12.95
CA LEU A 111 3.57 -1.39 13.18
C LEU A 111 4.62 -2.21 13.96
N LEU A 112 5.89 -2.08 13.60
CA LEU A 112 6.99 -2.77 14.27
C LEU A 112 7.07 -2.36 15.75
N PHE A 113 7.09 -1.07 16.05
CA PHE A 113 7.16 -0.57 17.42
C PHE A 113 5.90 -0.93 18.22
N THR A 114 4.72 -0.90 17.60
CA THR A 114 3.47 -1.34 18.23
C THR A 114 3.54 -2.83 18.60
N GLY A 115 3.98 -3.69 17.67
CA GLY A 115 4.16 -5.11 17.95
C GLY A 115 5.16 -5.38 19.07
N LEU A 116 6.31 -4.70 19.06
CA LEU A 116 7.33 -4.81 20.12
C LEU A 116 6.79 -4.34 21.49
N ALA A 117 6.04 -3.24 21.52
CA ALA A 117 5.44 -2.73 22.76
C ALA A 117 4.43 -3.71 23.36
N ILE A 118 3.55 -4.29 22.51
CA ILE A 118 2.60 -5.34 22.94
C ILE A 118 3.36 -6.56 23.47
N GLY A 119 4.38 -7.02 22.76
CA GLY A 119 5.20 -8.17 23.18
C GLY A 119 5.92 -7.93 24.50
N TYR A 120 6.54 -6.76 24.65
CA TYR A 120 7.20 -6.37 25.90
C TYR A 120 6.23 -6.33 27.08
N SER A 121 5.10 -5.64 26.95
CA SER A 121 4.08 -5.54 27.98
C SER A 121 3.51 -6.91 28.38
N SER A 122 3.30 -7.80 27.41
CA SER A 122 2.81 -9.16 27.66
C SER A 122 3.84 -10.01 28.41
N LEU A 123 5.12 -9.92 28.05
CA LEU A 123 6.21 -10.63 28.73
C LEU A 123 6.40 -10.11 30.17
N GLU A 124 6.36 -8.79 30.35
CA GLU A 124 6.43 -8.16 31.69
C GLU A 124 5.26 -8.61 32.54
N SER A 125 4.05 -8.63 32.01
CA SER A 125 2.85 -9.11 32.74
C SER A 125 2.98 -10.55 33.15
N ILE A 126 3.54 -11.43 32.32
CA ILE A 126 3.81 -12.83 32.69
C ILE A 126 4.90 -12.92 33.80
N ALA A 127 5.99 -12.15 33.63
CA ALA A 127 7.13 -12.23 34.54
C ALA A 127 6.81 -11.67 35.94
N THR A 128 6.00 -10.64 36.02
CA THR A 128 5.61 -9.98 37.30
C THR A 128 4.36 -10.57 37.93
N GLY A 129 3.58 -11.37 37.19
CA GLY A 129 2.29 -11.87 37.65
C GLY A 129 1.19 -10.80 37.67
N SER A 130 1.41 -9.61 37.07
CA SER A 130 0.46 -8.49 37.12
C SER A 130 -0.86 -8.77 36.38
N TYR A 131 -0.93 -9.84 35.60
CA TYR A 131 -2.17 -10.34 34.99
C TYR A 131 -3.21 -10.77 36.05
N LEU A 132 -2.82 -10.96 37.33
CA LEU A 132 -3.73 -11.30 38.39
C LEU A 132 -4.51 -10.09 38.94
N ASP A 133 -4.01 -8.86 38.71
CA ASP A 133 -4.56 -7.61 39.25
C ASP A 133 -5.49 -6.88 38.28
N THR A 134 -5.84 -7.50 37.15
CA THR A 134 -6.67 -6.86 36.12
C THR A 134 -8.11 -6.70 36.58
N ALA A 135 -8.58 -5.44 36.66
CA ALA A 135 -9.95 -5.12 36.99
C ALA A 135 -10.93 -5.60 35.90
N THR A 136 -12.07 -6.15 36.32
CA THR A 136 -13.12 -6.55 35.38
C THR A 136 -13.72 -5.32 34.67
N PRO A 137 -13.72 -5.27 33.30
CA PRO A 137 -14.26 -4.13 32.59
C PRO A 137 -15.76 -3.94 32.84
N SER A 138 -16.22 -2.68 32.81
CA SER A 138 -17.65 -2.39 32.84
C SER A 138 -18.35 -2.86 31.52
N LEU A 139 -19.66 -3.14 31.63
CA LEU A 139 -20.45 -3.52 30.43
C LEU A 139 -20.36 -2.46 29.31
N ILE A 140 -20.29 -1.18 29.66
CA ILE A 140 -20.15 -0.08 28.70
C ILE A 140 -18.79 -0.18 27.99
N ALA A 141 -17.71 -0.45 28.72
CA ALA A 141 -16.39 -0.64 28.13
C ALA A 141 -16.34 -1.87 27.20
N LEU A 142 -17.00 -2.96 27.57
CA LEU A 142 -17.11 -4.16 26.73
C LEU A 142 -17.84 -3.88 25.39
N ILE A 143 -18.99 -3.21 25.45
CA ILE A 143 -19.73 -2.82 24.23
C ILE A 143 -18.88 -1.89 23.36
N ALA A 144 -18.21 -0.91 23.95
CA ALA A 144 -17.38 0.02 23.23
C ALA A 144 -16.17 -0.68 22.56
N ALA A 145 -15.57 -1.67 23.20
CA ALA A 145 -14.51 -2.49 22.62
C ALA A 145 -15.01 -3.29 21.41
N ILE A 146 -16.19 -3.93 21.51
CA ILE A 146 -16.78 -4.69 20.39
C ILE A 146 -17.07 -3.76 19.22
N VAL A 147 -17.67 -2.59 19.45
CA VAL A 147 -17.94 -1.60 18.39
C VAL A 147 -16.64 -1.14 17.74
N SER A 148 -15.58 -0.90 18.54
CA SER A 148 -14.27 -0.53 18.03
C SER A 148 -13.67 -1.61 17.13
N ILE A 149 -13.73 -2.89 17.53
CA ILE A 149 -13.23 -4.01 16.74
C ILE A 149 -13.95 -4.08 15.38
N VAL A 150 -15.28 -4.03 15.40
CA VAL A 150 -16.09 -4.09 14.17
C VAL A 150 -15.77 -2.91 13.24
N ALA A 151 -15.65 -1.71 13.80
CA ALA A 151 -15.31 -0.52 13.02
C ALA A 151 -13.89 -0.59 12.44
N LYS A 152 -12.89 -0.99 13.23
CA LYS A 152 -11.49 -1.15 12.77
C LYS A 152 -11.36 -2.24 11.70
N GLU A 153 -12.03 -3.38 11.85
CA GLU A 153 -12.05 -4.43 10.83
C GLU A 153 -12.77 -3.96 9.55
N GLY A 154 -13.85 -3.20 9.69
CA GLY A 154 -14.51 -2.55 8.54
C GLY A 154 -13.57 -1.57 7.81
N MET A 155 -12.83 -0.75 8.55
CA MET A 155 -11.83 0.17 8.00
C MET A 155 -10.70 -0.59 7.30
N PHE A 156 -10.21 -1.71 7.87
CA PHE A 156 -9.24 -2.58 7.22
C PHE A 156 -9.70 -3.06 5.85
N TRP A 157 -10.90 -3.65 5.77
CA TRP A 157 -11.40 -4.19 4.51
C TRP A 157 -11.66 -3.10 3.47
N TYR A 158 -12.18 -1.95 3.91
CA TYR A 158 -12.41 -0.79 3.04
C TYR A 158 -11.08 -0.24 2.49
N THR A 159 -10.13 0.08 3.35
CA THR A 159 -8.83 0.63 2.96
C THR A 159 -8.05 -0.37 2.10
N ARG A 160 -8.04 -1.67 2.47
CA ARG A 160 -7.39 -2.73 1.69
C ARG A 160 -7.98 -2.89 0.30
N HIS A 161 -9.30 -2.81 0.15
CA HIS A 161 -9.95 -2.90 -1.16
C HIS A 161 -9.44 -1.79 -2.09
N TRP A 162 -9.49 -0.56 -1.64
CA TRP A 162 -9.04 0.59 -2.42
C TRP A 162 -7.53 0.65 -2.61
N ALA A 163 -6.75 0.28 -1.59
CA ALA A 163 -5.29 0.18 -1.70
C ALA A 163 -4.88 -0.76 -2.84
N ARG A 164 -5.56 -1.89 -2.99
CA ARG A 164 -5.35 -2.82 -4.11
C ARG A 164 -5.78 -2.25 -5.45
N ALA A 165 -6.94 -1.57 -5.48
CA ALA A 165 -7.49 -1.00 -6.71
C ALA A 165 -6.57 0.08 -7.33
N ILE A 166 -5.86 0.86 -6.48
CA ILE A 166 -4.93 1.90 -6.92
C ILE A 166 -3.45 1.51 -6.78
N ASN A 167 -3.17 0.26 -6.43
CA ASN A 167 -1.83 -0.28 -6.18
C ASN A 167 -1.01 0.60 -5.22
N SER A 168 -1.57 0.88 -4.02
CA SER A 168 -0.97 1.75 -3.02
C SER A 168 -0.37 0.98 -1.86
N SER A 169 0.96 1.03 -1.69
CA SER A 169 1.68 0.42 -0.57
C SER A 169 1.40 1.16 0.74
N ALA A 170 1.29 2.49 0.71
CA ALA A 170 1.01 3.30 1.90
C ALA A 170 -0.39 3.02 2.47
N PHE A 171 -1.43 3.00 1.63
CA PHE A 171 -2.77 2.61 2.10
C PHE A 171 -2.87 1.13 2.48
N MET A 172 -2.07 0.26 1.87
CA MET A 172 -2.00 -1.14 2.33
C MET A 172 -1.39 -1.24 3.74
N ALA A 173 -0.34 -0.47 4.02
CA ALA A 173 0.26 -0.39 5.36
C ALA A 173 -0.71 0.20 6.39
N ASP A 174 -1.45 1.28 6.04
CA ASP A 174 -2.51 1.86 6.87
C ASP A 174 -3.65 0.87 7.15
N ALA A 175 -4.07 0.08 6.15
CA ALA A 175 -5.04 -1.00 6.35
C ALA A 175 -4.53 -2.03 7.38
N TRP A 176 -3.30 -2.50 7.25
CA TRP A 176 -2.73 -3.42 8.22
C TRP A 176 -2.59 -2.82 9.63
N HIS A 177 -2.35 -1.51 9.73
CA HIS A 177 -2.40 -0.79 11.01
C HIS A 177 -3.78 -0.90 11.68
N HIS A 178 -4.86 -0.62 10.96
CA HIS A 178 -6.24 -0.80 11.45
C HIS A 178 -6.51 -2.24 11.90
N ARG A 179 -6.04 -3.22 11.16
CA ARG A 179 -6.21 -4.63 11.53
C ARG A 179 -5.39 -5.02 12.75
N SER A 180 -4.19 -4.48 12.90
CA SER A 180 -3.35 -4.66 14.10
C SER A 180 -4.10 -4.20 15.36
N ASP A 181 -4.76 -3.03 15.30
CA ASP A 181 -5.55 -2.49 16.39
C ASP A 181 -6.77 -3.37 16.69
N ALA A 182 -7.47 -3.85 15.64
CA ALA A 182 -8.59 -4.78 15.82
C ALA A 182 -8.14 -6.08 16.49
N LEU A 183 -7.03 -6.67 16.04
CA LEU A 183 -6.48 -7.91 16.61
C LEU A 183 -6.06 -7.73 18.07
N SER A 184 -5.40 -6.62 18.39
CA SER A 184 -5.03 -6.29 19.79
C SER A 184 -6.27 -6.23 20.68
N SER A 185 -7.34 -5.58 20.21
CA SER A 185 -8.61 -5.50 20.94
C SER A 185 -9.31 -6.86 21.07
N VAL A 186 -9.27 -7.72 20.05
CA VAL A 186 -9.79 -9.10 20.10
C VAL A 186 -9.01 -9.92 21.12
N GLY A 187 -7.68 -9.79 21.15
CA GLY A 187 -6.84 -10.46 22.12
C GLY A 187 -7.18 -10.08 23.56
N ALA A 188 -7.34 -8.79 23.82
CA ALA A 188 -7.74 -8.30 25.13
C ALA A 188 -9.11 -8.85 25.55
N LEU A 189 -10.11 -8.88 24.65
CA LEU A 189 -11.41 -9.50 24.92
C LEU A 189 -11.32 -11.01 25.19
N ALA A 190 -10.54 -11.73 24.40
CA ALA A 190 -10.32 -13.17 24.58
C ALA A 190 -9.61 -13.46 25.91
N GLY A 191 -8.61 -12.63 26.25
CA GLY A 191 -7.90 -12.71 27.52
C GLY A 191 -8.79 -12.47 28.74
N ILE A 192 -9.65 -11.45 28.69
CA ILE A 192 -10.65 -11.18 29.72
C ILE A 192 -11.58 -12.39 29.87
N GLY A 193 -12.09 -12.93 28.76
CA GLY A 193 -12.95 -14.13 28.79
C GLY A 193 -12.24 -15.34 29.39
N ALA A 194 -10.99 -15.58 29.03
CA ALA A 194 -10.17 -16.65 29.62
C ALA A 194 -9.95 -16.47 31.12
N SER A 195 -9.69 -15.23 31.58
CA SER A 195 -9.53 -14.89 32.97
C SER A 195 -10.81 -15.16 33.76
N MET A 196 -11.98 -14.84 33.21
CA MET A 196 -13.28 -15.14 33.82
C MET A 196 -13.53 -16.64 33.99
N LEU A 197 -12.91 -17.49 33.16
CA LEU A 197 -12.94 -18.96 33.23
C LEU A 197 -11.85 -19.53 34.16
N GLY A 198 -11.09 -18.68 34.87
CA GLY A 198 -10.04 -19.08 35.79
C GLY A 198 -8.64 -19.21 35.17
N PHE A 199 -8.50 -18.91 33.87
CA PHE A 199 -7.19 -18.93 33.18
C PHE A 199 -6.64 -17.49 33.07
N HIS A 200 -6.09 -17.00 34.20
CA HIS A 200 -5.66 -15.60 34.37
C HIS A 200 -4.51 -15.18 33.43
N ALA A 201 -3.67 -16.12 32.96
CA ALA A 201 -2.59 -15.82 32.02
C ALA A 201 -3.07 -15.73 30.57
N GLY A 202 -4.36 -15.94 30.28
CA GLY A 202 -4.93 -16.01 28.94
C GLY A 202 -4.75 -14.73 28.13
N ASP A 203 -4.89 -13.56 28.78
CA ASP A 203 -4.70 -12.26 28.14
C ASP A 203 -3.26 -12.04 27.66
N ALA A 204 -2.28 -12.30 28.52
CA ALA A 204 -0.87 -12.14 28.20
C ALA A 204 -0.42 -13.12 27.10
N ILE A 205 -0.93 -14.37 27.09
CA ILE A 205 -0.62 -15.35 26.05
C ILE A 205 -1.27 -14.94 24.72
N ALA A 206 -2.54 -14.52 24.71
CA ALA A 206 -3.22 -14.04 23.52
C ALA A 206 -2.50 -12.83 22.92
N SER A 207 -2.07 -11.88 23.75
CA SER A 207 -1.30 -10.71 23.34
C SER A 207 0.06 -11.07 22.76
N LEU A 208 0.76 -12.10 23.26
CA LEU A 208 2.00 -12.60 22.64
C LEU A 208 1.76 -13.21 21.27
N VAL A 209 0.68 -13.97 21.07
CA VAL A 209 0.33 -14.52 19.75
C VAL A 209 0.07 -13.39 18.76
N ILE A 210 -0.68 -12.37 19.19
CA ILE A 210 -0.97 -11.19 18.34
C ILE A 210 0.31 -10.41 18.03
N CYS A 211 1.20 -10.23 19.02
CA CYS A 211 2.51 -9.62 18.82
C CYS A 211 3.26 -10.30 17.66
N VAL A 212 3.34 -11.63 17.61
CA VAL A 212 4.02 -12.37 16.55
C VAL A 212 3.37 -12.11 15.19
N ILE A 213 2.04 -12.06 15.12
CA ILE A 213 1.30 -11.76 13.88
C ILE A 213 1.61 -10.34 13.40
N ILE A 214 1.57 -9.34 14.31
CA ILE A 214 1.84 -7.94 13.98
C ILE A 214 3.29 -7.76 13.52
N LEU A 215 4.26 -8.37 14.22
CA LEU A 215 5.68 -8.31 13.84
C LEU A 215 5.94 -8.91 12.46
N LYS A 216 5.28 -10.02 12.13
CA LYS A 216 5.36 -10.60 10.78
C LYS A 216 4.85 -9.63 9.72
N VAL A 217 3.67 -9.02 9.94
CA VAL A 217 3.10 -8.04 9.00
C VAL A 217 3.99 -6.82 8.87
N ALA A 218 4.50 -6.30 10.00
CA ALA A 218 5.44 -5.17 10.01
C ALA A 218 6.69 -5.48 9.17
N PHE A 219 7.25 -6.68 9.33
CA PHE A 219 8.41 -7.11 8.55
C PHE A 219 8.11 -7.20 7.05
N ASP A 220 6.95 -7.74 6.66
CA ASP A 220 6.53 -7.84 5.26
C ASP A 220 6.37 -6.44 4.64
N VAL A 221 5.72 -5.49 5.34
CA VAL A 221 5.56 -4.10 4.91
C VAL A 221 6.91 -3.38 4.78
N LEU A 222 7.80 -3.54 5.77
CA LEU A 222 9.13 -2.93 5.74
C LEU A 222 9.97 -3.48 4.59
N LYS A 223 9.94 -4.80 4.38
CA LYS A 223 10.66 -5.46 3.28
C LYS A 223 10.19 -4.94 1.91
N GLU A 224 8.88 -4.83 1.70
CA GLU A 224 8.31 -4.33 0.46
C GLU A 224 8.67 -2.87 0.22
N SER A 225 8.57 -2.02 1.26
CA SER A 225 8.95 -0.60 1.18
C SER A 225 10.43 -0.41 0.86
N LEU A 226 11.32 -1.16 1.54
CA LEU A 226 12.75 -1.13 1.28
C LEU A 226 13.08 -1.64 -0.13
N SER A 227 12.44 -2.71 -0.57
CA SER A 227 12.58 -3.25 -1.93
C SER A 227 12.28 -2.19 -2.99
N SER A 228 11.19 -1.42 -2.82
CA SER A 228 10.83 -0.32 -3.74
C SER A 228 11.80 0.87 -3.68
N LEU A 229 12.46 1.11 -2.54
CA LEU A 229 13.43 2.19 -2.38
C LEU A 229 14.83 1.85 -2.87
N THR A 230 15.16 0.55 -2.95
CA THR A 230 16.50 0.03 -3.30
C THR A 230 16.58 -0.54 -4.71
N ASP A 231 15.72 -0.08 -5.62
CA ASP A 231 15.71 -0.47 -7.04
C ASP A 231 15.66 -2.00 -7.25
N THR A 232 14.87 -2.71 -6.43
CA THR A 232 14.69 -4.14 -6.60
C THR A 232 13.96 -4.44 -7.91
N ALA A 233 14.42 -5.46 -8.64
CA ALA A 233 13.81 -5.96 -9.86
C ALA A 233 12.34 -6.36 -9.65
N CYS A 234 11.58 -6.36 -10.74
CA CYS A 234 10.23 -6.89 -10.75
C CYS A 234 10.24 -8.43 -10.56
N ASP A 235 9.08 -9.04 -10.44
CA ASP A 235 9.01 -10.50 -10.38
C ASP A 235 9.33 -11.12 -11.75
N SER A 236 9.81 -12.36 -11.72
CA SER A 236 10.27 -13.06 -12.93
C SER A 236 9.16 -13.30 -13.96
N ALA A 237 7.89 -13.36 -13.54
CA ALA A 237 6.77 -13.53 -14.46
C ALA A 237 6.56 -12.23 -15.26
N PHE A 238 6.63 -11.06 -14.60
CA PHE A 238 6.57 -9.77 -15.27
C PHE A 238 7.76 -9.55 -16.22
N GLU A 239 8.99 -9.89 -15.80
CA GLU A 239 10.18 -9.76 -16.65
C GLU A 239 10.12 -10.67 -17.88
N HIS A 240 9.56 -11.86 -17.73
CA HIS A 240 9.37 -12.80 -18.84
C HIS A 240 8.35 -12.25 -19.85
N GLU A 241 7.18 -11.78 -19.40
CA GLU A 241 6.16 -11.17 -20.25
C GLU A 241 6.69 -9.92 -20.96
N LEU A 242 7.46 -9.08 -20.25
CA LEU A 242 8.12 -7.90 -20.81
C LEU A 242 9.14 -8.30 -21.89
N GLY A 243 9.97 -9.31 -21.63
CA GLY A 243 10.91 -9.85 -22.60
C GLY A 243 10.22 -10.42 -23.84
N ASP A 244 9.08 -11.09 -23.68
CA ASP A 244 8.29 -11.59 -24.79
C ASP A 244 7.75 -10.45 -25.67
N VAL A 245 7.25 -9.36 -25.08
CA VAL A 245 6.77 -8.19 -25.82
C VAL A 245 7.89 -7.55 -26.64
N ILE A 246 9.07 -7.34 -26.03
CA ILE A 246 10.23 -6.75 -26.72
C ILE A 246 10.72 -7.68 -27.84
N SER A 247 10.88 -8.98 -27.56
CA SER A 247 11.41 -9.96 -28.52
C SER A 247 10.48 -10.16 -29.73
N ASN A 248 9.17 -9.98 -29.56
CA ASN A 248 8.20 -10.10 -30.65
C ASN A 248 8.09 -8.82 -31.51
N THR A 249 8.83 -7.76 -31.17
CA THR A 249 8.86 -6.54 -31.98
C THR A 249 9.63 -6.79 -33.28
N PRO A 250 9.06 -6.48 -34.46
CA PRO A 250 9.73 -6.70 -35.75
C PRO A 250 11.07 -5.95 -35.83
N GLY A 251 12.13 -6.66 -36.16
CA GLY A 251 13.49 -6.09 -36.27
C GLY A 251 14.39 -6.35 -35.06
N VAL A 252 13.83 -6.72 -33.91
CA VAL A 252 14.60 -7.19 -32.76
C VAL A 252 15.09 -8.61 -33.03
N ILE A 253 16.42 -8.82 -32.99
CA ILE A 253 17.05 -10.13 -33.20
C ILE A 253 17.14 -10.90 -31.86
N ARG A 254 17.53 -10.22 -30.80
CA ARG A 254 17.60 -10.77 -29.43
C ARG A 254 17.62 -9.64 -28.40
N ILE A 255 17.37 -9.96 -27.16
CA ILE A 255 17.62 -9.08 -26.00
C ILE A 255 19.00 -9.43 -25.44
N ASP A 256 19.88 -8.45 -25.34
CA ASP A 256 21.22 -8.61 -24.76
C ASP A 256 21.21 -8.41 -23.24
N ASP A 257 20.42 -7.43 -22.75
CA ASP A 257 20.21 -7.18 -21.32
C ASP A 257 18.79 -6.65 -21.08
N LEU A 258 18.21 -7.00 -19.95
CA LEU A 258 16.90 -6.52 -19.51
C LEU A 258 16.93 -6.31 -18.02
N ARG A 259 16.78 -5.07 -17.59
CA ARG A 259 16.72 -4.66 -16.19
C ARG A 259 15.42 -3.97 -15.90
N THR A 260 14.81 -4.34 -14.79
CA THR A 260 13.63 -3.70 -14.27
C THR A 260 13.90 -3.15 -12.88
N ARG A 261 13.17 -2.12 -12.48
CA ARG A 261 13.17 -1.65 -11.10
C ARG A 261 11.81 -1.13 -10.68
N LYS A 262 11.44 -1.44 -9.44
CA LYS A 262 10.24 -0.89 -8.81
C LYS A 262 10.47 0.57 -8.43
N PHE A 263 9.53 1.43 -8.75
CA PHE A 263 9.58 2.86 -8.46
C PHE A 263 8.23 3.32 -7.88
N GLY A 264 8.05 3.14 -6.58
CA GLY A 264 6.75 3.28 -5.94
C GLY A 264 5.75 2.25 -6.51
N ASN A 265 4.66 2.75 -7.09
CA ASN A 265 3.64 1.92 -7.74
C ASN A 265 3.87 1.75 -9.26
N LYS A 266 4.99 2.25 -9.78
CA LYS A 266 5.38 2.20 -11.19
C LYS A 266 6.63 1.33 -11.38
N VAL A 267 6.96 1.08 -12.64
CA VAL A 267 8.14 0.31 -13.07
C VAL A 267 8.95 1.14 -14.04
N TYR A 268 10.26 1.05 -13.92
CA TYR A 268 11.23 1.54 -14.89
C TYR A 268 11.94 0.35 -15.52
N VAL A 269 12.20 0.45 -16.81
CA VAL A 269 12.80 -0.59 -17.62
C VAL A 269 13.99 -0.03 -18.38
N ASP A 270 15.10 -0.75 -18.31
CA ASP A 270 16.28 -0.52 -19.15
C ASP A 270 16.52 -1.80 -19.96
N ALA A 271 16.46 -1.74 -21.29
CA ALA A 271 16.63 -2.88 -22.18
C ALA A 271 17.72 -2.62 -23.21
N GLU A 272 18.53 -3.63 -23.50
CA GLU A 272 19.48 -3.64 -24.61
C GLU A 272 19.02 -4.67 -25.63
N ILE A 273 18.79 -4.23 -26.85
CA ILE A 273 18.34 -5.09 -27.96
C ILE A 273 19.41 -5.16 -29.04
N ALA A 274 19.57 -6.30 -29.68
CA ALA A 274 20.38 -6.45 -30.86
C ALA A 274 19.52 -6.31 -32.12
N VAL A 275 19.98 -5.47 -33.05
CA VAL A 275 19.39 -5.24 -34.37
C VAL A 275 20.44 -5.50 -35.47
N ASP A 276 20.02 -5.61 -36.74
CA ASP A 276 20.95 -5.82 -37.86
C ASP A 276 21.95 -4.65 -37.98
N GLY A 277 23.22 -4.92 -37.72
CA GLY A 277 24.31 -3.94 -37.73
C GLY A 277 24.58 -3.30 -39.11
N THR A 278 23.94 -3.77 -40.17
CA THR A 278 24.02 -3.17 -41.54
C THR A 278 22.98 -2.06 -41.75
N GLN A 279 22.03 -1.89 -40.84
CA GLN A 279 20.99 -0.87 -40.93
C GLN A 279 21.55 0.54 -40.64
N THR A 280 20.85 1.53 -41.16
CA THR A 280 21.14 2.93 -40.79
C THR A 280 20.69 3.21 -39.35
N LEU A 281 21.28 4.23 -38.74
CA LEU A 281 20.86 4.67 -37.39
C LEU A 281 19.35 4.97 -37.31
N ILE A 282 18.78 5.54 -38.37
CA ILE A 282 17.34 5.83 -38.44
C ILE A 282 16.51 4.52 -38.36
N GLN A 283 16.89 3.50 -39.12
CA GLN A 283 16.19 2.21 -39.10
C GLN A 283 16.32 1.48 -37.77
N ALA A 284 17.51 1.50 -37.14
CA ALA A 284 17.71 0.91 -35.84
C ALA A 284 16.87 1.64 -34.78
N HIS A 285 16.83 2.97 -34.82
CA HIS A 285 16.01 3.78 -33.91
C HIS A 285 14.50 3.53 -34.09
N GLU A 286 14.01 3.36 -35.30
CA GLU A 286 12.60 3.00 -35.56
C GLU A 286 12.22 1.66 -34.93
N ILE A 287 13.14 0.69 -34.86
CA ILE A 287 12.92 -0.59 -34.19
C ILE A 287 12.84 -0.37 -32.64
N ALA A 288 13.73 0.45 -32.07
CA ALA A 288 13.71 0.77 -30.66
C ALA A 288 12.44 1.52 -30.26
N GLU A 289 11.99 2.50 -31.06
CA GLU A 289 10.71 3.19 -30.87
C GLU A 289 9.53 2.24 -30.94
N ALA A 290 9.52 1.30 -31.89
CA ALA A 290 8.47 0.30 -32.00
C ALA A 290 8.42 -0.63 -30.77
N ALA A 291 9.57 -1.02 -30.22
CA ALA A 291 9.65 -1.81 -28.99
C ALA A 291 9.21 -0.99 -27.78
N HIS A 292 9.60 0.28 -27.69
CA HIS A 292 9.16 1.23 -26.67
C HIS A 292 7.62 1.36 -26.66
N ASP A 293 7.02 1.65 -27.81
CA ASP A 293 5.57 1.80 -27.95
C ASP A 293 4.81 0.50 -27.66
N ALA A 294 5.37 -0.65 -28.03
CA ALA A 294 4.80 -1.96 -27.71
C ALA A 294 4.72 -2.18 -26.20
N VAL A 295 5.79 -1.86 -25.46
CA VAL A 295 5.83 -2.00 -24.01
C VAL A 295 4.88 -1.00 -23.32
N GLU A 296 4.91 0.28 -23.69
CA GLU A 296 4.02 1.28 -23.09
C GLU A 296 2.53 1.01 -23.39
N SER A 297 2.23 0.42 -24.54
CA SER A 297 0.85 0.05 -24.87
C SER A 297 0.36 -1.20 -24.15
N HIS A 298 1.27 -2.11 -23.78
CA HIS A 298 0.94 -3.38 -23.12
C HIS A 298 0.88 -3.26 -21.59
N PHE A 299 1.76 -2.45 -21.00
CA PHE A 299 1.93 -2.33 -19.54
C PHE A 299 1.54 -0.94 -19.03
N ASP A 300 0.39 -0.80 -18.36
CA ASP A 300 -0.07 0.48 -17.79
C ASP A 300 0.78 0.97 -16.60
N ASN A 301 1.55 0.08 -15.97
CA ASN A 301 2.40 0.38 -14.82
C ASN A 301 3.85 0.72 -15.19
N VAL A 302 4.28 0.51 -16.44
CA VAL A 302 5.57 0.99 -16.91
C VAL A 302 5.48 2.49 -17.11
N LYS A 303 6.31 3.25 -16.39
CA LYS A 303 6.36 4.71 -16.47
C LYS A 303 7.40 5.18 -17.48
N HIS A 304 8.47 4.43 -17.60
CA HIS A 304 9.59 4.77 -18.47
C HIS A 304 10.30 3.49 -18.92
N ILE A 305 10.63 3.44 -20.18
CA ILE A 305 11.51 2.44 -20.75
C ILE A 305 12.61 3.12 -21.56
N MET A 306 13.86 2.73 -21.32
CA MET A 306 15.00 3.09 -22.13
C MET A 306 15.43 1.88 -22.94
N ILE A 307 15.55 2.03 -24.26
CA ILE A 307 16.04 0.97 -25.14
C ILE A 307 17.34 1.43 -25.78
N HIS A 308 18.36 0.59 -25.65
CA HIS A 308 19.67 0.75 -26.30
C HIS A 308 19.83 -0.30 -27.40
N GLU A 309 20.22 0.12 -28.60
CA GLU A 309 20.39 -0.74 -29.76
C GLU A 309 21.87 -1.14 -29.93
N ASN A 310 22.13 -2.44 -29.94
CA ASN A 310 23.42 -3.04 -30.23
C ASN A 310 23.43 -3.63 -31.65
N PRO A 311 24.54 -3.54 -32.40
CA PRO A 311 24.69 -4.26 -33.67
C PRO A 311 24.79 -5.77 -33.40
N ALA A 312 24.01 -6.60 -34.12
CA ALA A 312 24.07 -8.06 -34.02
C ALA A 312 25.22 -8.66 -34.81
#